data_5204c61c842dc8529312006434f51a3e
#
_entry.id   5204c61c842dc8529312006434f51a3e
#
_cell.length_a   1.000
_cell.length_b   1.000
_cell.length_c   1.000
_cell.angle_alpha   90.00
_cell.angle_beta   90.00
_cell.angle_gamma   90.00
#
_symmetry.space_group_name_H-M   'P 1'
#
loop_
_entity.id
_entity.type
_entity.pdbx_description
1 polymer ?
#
loop_
_entity_poly.entity_id
_entity_poly.type
_entity_poly.pdbx_seq_one_letter_code
_entity_poly.pdbx_strand_id
1 'polypeptide(L)'
;MESLNKIGQVRVNTKGVYNGEPYNEVVWRKVVLYPQKTGKLNIEPLTLNLSLSVPSNRRDLFGRRILTQGQKTITAGRRVIDVKSLPEKNKPPGFTGAVGQFDFDVILDKDALKASESFQATLKVKGNGNLKLFNLPKINVPNTLEVYEPEHTENVKINLSGMDGTIEDAYTIVPQYQGKYPIPPVQFSYFDPKTKNYKSVRSQDLLVDVFEGPVAGNSRDESKSLTKQLVDTADTTFSFIILNTKLSPINTTAFWKSTLFWSLLGLPIMLMFLAFLLKRFILERKEDSVSSKQREAQRLAKKYLSSAKKAFEDQVVFYEALERALHNYLKA
;
A
#
# COMPACT_ATOMS: atom_id res chain seq x y z
N MET A 1 6.10 -0.08 16.46
CA MET A 1 4.88 -0.47 17.20
C MET A 1 4.13 -1.46 16.35
N GLU A 2 4.01 -2.68 16.81
CA GLU A 2 3.41 -3.77 16.03
C GLU A 2 2.10 -4.22 16.67
N SER A 3 1.03 -4.29 15.87
CA SER A 3 -0.30 -4.68 16.35
C SER A 3 -0.50 -6.19 16.23
N LEU A 4 -0.89 -6.83 17.33
CA LEU A 4 -1.12 -8.28 17.39
C LEU A 4 -2.56 -8.67 17.04
N ASN A 5 -3.47 -7.72 16.96
CA ASN A 5 -4.85 -7.97 16.56
C ASN A 5 -5.28 -6.99 15.47
N LYS A 6 -6.18 -7.43 14.61
CA LYS A 6 -6.77 -6.56 13.59
C LYS A 6 -7.68 -5.54 14.27
N ILE A 7 -7.45 -4.26 14.00
CA ILE A 7 -8.30 -3.16 14.48
C ILE A 7 -9.70 -3.36 13.88
N GLY A 8 -10.73 -3.33 14.72
CA GLY A 8 -12.13 -3.51 14.31
C GLY A 8 -12.69 -4.93 14.39
N GLN A 9 -11.85 -5.97 14.56
CA GLN A 9 -12.31 -7.32 14.88
C GLN A 9 -12.26 -7.55 16.40
N VAL A 10 -13.33 -7.15 17.06
CA VAL A 10 -13.45 -7.27 18.51
C VAL A 10 -14.13 -8.60 18.86
N ARG A 11 -13.46 -9.46 19.59
CA ARG A 11 -14.07 -10.65 20.21
C ARG A 11 -14.49 -10.31 21.62
N VAL A 12 -15.76 -10.51 21.93
CA VAL A 12 -16.30 -10.34 23.29
C VAL A 12 -16.03 -11.62 24.07
N ASN A 13 -15.32 -11.49 25.19
CA ASN A 13 -15.16 -12.56 26.15
C ASN A 13 -16.25 -12.40 27.23
N THR A 14 -17.15 -13.37 27.34
CA THR A 14 -18.27 -13.36 28.30
C THR A 14 -17.88 -13.84 29.72
N LYS A 15 -16.64 -14.23 29.93
CA LYS A 15 -16.10 -14.75 31.20
C LYS A 15 -15.22 -13.75 31.95
N GLY A 16 -15.28 -12.46 31.60
CA GLY A 16 -14.54 -11.43 32.32
C GLY A 16 -15.10 -11.23 33.73
N VAL A 17 -14.22 -11.01 34.70
CA VAL A 17 -14.60 -10.68 36.08
C VAL A 17 -13.93 -9.36 36.47
N TYR A 18 -14.71 -8.41 36.98
CA TYR A 18 -14.20 -7.13 37.48
C TYR A 18 -14.81 -6.85 38.85
N ASN A 19 -13.96 -6.67 39.88
CA ASN A 19 -14.37 -6.50 41.27
C ASN A 19 -15.31 -7.60 41.79
N GLY A 20 -15.13 -8.85 41.35
CA GLY A 20 -15.96 -10.01 41.76
C GLY A 20 -17.25 -10.19 40.96
N GLU A 21 -17.61 -9.22 40.09
CA GLU A 21 -18.80 -9.27 39.25
C GLU A 21 -18.48 -9.72 37.83
N PRO A 22 -19.37 -10.48 37.17
CA PRO A 22 -19.18 -10.93 35.80
C PRO A 22 -19.40 -9.79 34.80
N TYR A 23 -18.47 -9.59 33.89
CA TYR A 23 -18.53 -8.61 32.84
C TYR A 23 -18.17 -9.20 31.47
N ASN A 24 -18.69 -8.60 30.42
CA ASN A 24 -18.20 -8.82 29.06
C ASN A 24 -16.90 -8.03 28.86
N GLU A 25 -15.83 -8.75 28.59
CA GLU A 25 -14.51 -8.19 28.35
C GLU A 25 -14.22 -8.11 26.86
N VAL A 26 -13.61 -7.00 26.45
CA VAL A 26 -13.21 -6.78 25.06
C VAL A 26 -11.74 -6.36 25.03
N VAL A 27 -10.92 -7.14 24.33
CA VAL A 27 -9.55 -6.73 24.00
C VAL A 27 -9.58 -5.86 22.75
N TRP A 28 -9.56 -4.54 22.95
CA TRP A 28 -9.60 -3.56 21.86
C TRP A 28 -8.30 -3.56 21.06
N ARG A 29 -7.15 -3.52 21.73
CA ARG A 29 -5.85 -3.42 21.10
C ARG A 29 -4.79 -4.16 21.90
N LYS A 30 -4.02 -4.99 21.21
CA LYS A 30 -2.81 -5.63 21.71
C LYS A 30 -1.64 -5.22 20.85
N VAL A 31 -0.58 -4.69 21.45
CA VAL A 31 0.60 -4.23 20.74
C VAL A 31 1.88 -4.64 21.44
N VAL A 32 2.93 -4.85 20.67
CA VAL A 32 4.29 -5.00 21.17
C VAL A 32 5.05 -3.72 20.84
N LEU A 33 5.74 -3.18 21.85
CA LEU A 33 6.53 -1.97 21.74
C LEU A 33 8.01 -2.30 21.89
N TYR A 34 8.82 -1.82 20.97
CA TYR A 34 10.27 -1.92 21.03
C TYR A 34 10.84 -0.52 21.27
N PRO A 35 11.37 -0.22 22.46
CA PRO A 35 11.96 1.08 22.74
C PRO A 35 13.26 1.28 21.96
N GLN A 36 13.39 2.41 21.29
CA GLN A 36 14.59 2.79 20.53
C GLN A 36 15.43 3.86 21.24
N LYS A 37 14.93 4.37 22.37
CA LYS A 37 15.60 5.38 23.18
C LYS A 37 15.63 4.92 24.63
N THR A 38 16.67 5.31 25.35
CA THR A 38 16.80 5.06 26.79
C THR A 38 16.11 6.16 27.60
N GLY A 39 15.86 5.86 28.89
CA GLY A 39 15.24 6.78 29.84
C GLY A 39 13.72 6.57 30.01
N LYS A 40 13.06 7.55 30.58
CA LYS A 40 11.62 7.47 30.86
C LYS A 40 10.81 7.76 29.58
N LEU A 41 10.20 6.72 29.04
CA LEU A 41 9.33 6.81 27.88
C LEU A 41 7.87 6.83 28.31
N ASN A 42 7.13 7.85 27.86
CA ASN A 42 5.70 7.97 28.12
C ASN A 42 4.91 7.21 27.05
N ILE A 43 3.98 6.37 27.49
CA ILE A 43 2.94 5.79 26.61
C ILE A 43 1.72 6.69 26.76
N GLU A 44 1.36 7.36 25.67
CA GLU A 44 0.18 8.20 25.59
C GLU A 44 -1.10 7.42 25.91
N PRO A 45 -2.03 8.01 26.70
CA PRO A 45 -3.29 7.36 27.02
C PRO A 45 -4.13 7.17 25.77
N LEU A 46 -4.70 5.97 25.62
CA LEU A 46 -5.66 5.68 24.56
C LEU A 46 -7.04 6.14 24.99
N THR A 47 -7.65 7.07 24.26
CA THR A 47 -9.02 7.50 24.46
C THR A 47 -9.93 6.84 23.44
N LEU A 48 -11.02 6.22 23.91
CA LEU A 48 -12.03 5.56 23.09
C LEU A 48 -13.38 6.22 23.31
N ASN A 49 -14.04 6.58 22.21
CA ASN A 49 -15.43 6.98 22.20
C ASN A 49 -16.29 5.76 21.86
N LEU A 50 -17.06 5.30 22.80
CA LEU A 50 -17.89 4.12 22.68
C LEU A 50 -19.35 4.51 22.46
N SER A 51 -19.98 3.89 21.48
CA SER A 51 -21.43 3.90 21.29
C SER A 51 -21.98 2.57 21.80
N LEU A 52 -22.78 2.63 22.85
CA LEU A 52 -23.29 1.46 23.56
C LEU A 52 -24.82 1.45 23.50
N SER A 53 -25.37 0.28 23.31
CA SER A 53 -26.81 0.08 23.50
C SER A 53 -27.12 -0.09 24.98
N VAL A 54 -27.74 0.90 25.60
CA VAL A 54 -28.09 0.90 27.03
C VAL A 54 -29.61 0.83 27.22
N PRO A 55 -30.09 0.11 28.26
CA PRO A 55 -31.52 0.07 28.56
C PRO A 55 -32.05 1.46 28.91
N SER A 56 -33.06 1.92 28.22
CA SER A 56 -33.74 3.17 28.54
C SER A 56 -34.81 2.96 29.61
N ASN A 57 -35.38 4.06 30.13
CA ASN A 57 -36.51 4.00 31.04
C ASN A 57 -37.84 3.67 30.32
N ARG A 58 -37.86 3.62 29.00
CA ARG A 58 -39.01 3.24 28.19
C ARG A 58 -39.11 1.71 28.09
N ARG A 59 -40.34 1.20 28.15
CA ARG A 59 -40.65 -0.21 27.98
C ARG A 59 -41.47 -0.40 26.70
N ASP A 60 -41.28 -1.54 26.06
CA ASP A 60 -42.11 -1.97 24.94
C ASP A 60 -43.48 -2.48 25.44
N LEU A 61 -44.36 -2.88 24.51
CA LEU A 61 -45.69 -3.45 24.80
C LEU A 61 -45.61 -4.75 25.65
N PHE A 62 -44.46 -5.39 25.69
CA PHE A 62 -44.22 -6.64 26.44
C PHE A 62 -43.46 -6.36 27.77
N GLY A 63 -43.33 -5.11 28.18
CA GLY A 63 -42.67 -4.72 29.43
C GLY A 63 -41.15 -4.76 29.39
N ARG A 64 -40.49 -5.08 28.24
CA ARG A 64 -39.03 -5.07 28.10
C ARG A 64 -38.49 -3.65 27.94
N ARG A 65 -37.34 -3.38 28.52
CA ARG A 65 -36.68 -2.07 28.35
C ARG A 65 -36.20 -1.89 26.91
N ILE A 66 -36.59 -0.81 26.29
CA ILE A 66 -36.13 -0.43 24.96
C ILE A 66 -34.68 0.03 25.08
N LEU A 67 -33.81 -0.48 24.21
CA LEU A 67 -32.42 -0.06 24.14
C LEU A 67 -32.31 1.28 23.41
N THR A 68 -31.51 2.18 23.95
CA THR A 68 -31.16 3.45 23.32
C THR A 68 -29.64 3.53 23.16
N GLN A 69 -29.18 4.32 22.23
CA GLN A 69 -27.74 4.54 22.03
C GLN A 69 -27.21 5.58 23.04
N GLY A 70 -26.32 5.13 23.89
CA GLY A 70 -25.55 6.00 24.79
C GLY A 70 -24.11 6.13 24.27
N GLN A 71 -23.55 7.33 24.37
CA GLN A 71 -22.13 7.56 24.08
C GLN A 71 -21.35 7.69 25.38
N LYS A 72 -20.18 7.04 25.44
CA LYS A 72 -19.27 7.15 26.58
C LYS A 72 -17.83 7.23 26.12
N THR A 73 -17.11 8.22 26.59
CA THR A 73 -15.67 8.34 26.42
C THR A 73 -14.96 7.68 27.58
N ILE A 74 -14.03 6.76 27.27
CA ILE A 74 -13.14 6.13 28.24
C ILE A 74 -11.70 6.39 27.84
N THR A 75 -10.83 6.60 28.85
CA THR A 75 -9.41 6.86 28.62
C THR A 75 -8.58 5.88 29.45
N ALA A 76 -7.63 5.20 28.81
CA ALA A 76 -6.63 4.41 29.49
C ALA A 76 -5.65 5.33 30.24
N GLY A 77 -5.23 4.95 31.44
CA GLY A 77 -4.27 5.73 32.20
C GLY A 77 -2.91 5.86 31.49
N ARG A 78 -2.24 6.99 31.71
CA ARG A 78 -0.87 7.23 31.27
C ARG A 78 0.07 6.17 31.89
N ARG A 79 1.00 5.64 31.10
CA ARG A 79 2.03 4.71 31.54
C ARG A 79 3.41 5.27 31.22
N VAL A 80 4.35 5.07 32.14
CA VAL A 80 5.75 5.44 31.97
C VAL A 80 6.58 4.15 32.04
N ILE A 81 7.44 3.96 31.06
CA ILE A 81 8.38 2.84 31.02
C ILE A 81 9.78 3.43 31.19
N ASP A 82 10.55 2.88 32.13
CA ASP A 82 11.95 3.23 32.31
C ASP A 82 12.85 2.26 31.51
N VAL A 83 13.41 2.76 30.41
CA VAL A 83 14.25 1.98 29.51
C VAL A 83 15.72 2.18 29.87
N LYS A 84 16.32 1.11 30.36
CA LYS A 84 17.73 1.09 30.74
C LYS A 84 18.64 1.03 29.52
N SER A 85 19.79 1.72 29.59
CA SER A 85 20.84 1.58 28.56
C SER A 85 21.44 0.19 28.59
N LEU A 86 21.90 -0.27 27.44
CA LEU A 86 22.74 -1.47 27.36
C LEU A 86 24.10 -1.22 28.05
N PRO A 87 24.68 -2.22 28.72
CA PRO A 87 25.99 -2.06 29.36
C PRO A 87 27.07 -1.69 28.34
N GLU A 88 27.89 -0.70 28.63
CA GLU A 88 29.05 -0.39 27.79
C GLU A 88 30.21 -1.37 28.04
N LYS A 89 30.23 -2.01 29.21
CA LYS A 89 31.23 -3.02 29.56
C LYS A 89 31.06 -4.26 28.69
N ASN A 90 32.16 -4.72 28.07
CA ASN A 90 32.20 -5.91 27.20
C ASN A 90 31.33 -5.79 25.93
N LYS A 91 31.01 -4.61 25.48
CA LYS A 91 30.33 -4.39 24.23
C LYS A 91 31.27 -4.72 23.05
N PRO A 92 30.89 -5.70 22.19
CA PRO A 92 31.74 -6.12 21.09
C PRO A 92 31.88 -5.04 20.03
N PRO A 93 33.06 -4.91 19.37
CA PRO A 93 33.19 -4.08 18.18
C PRO A 93 32.25 -4.63 17.07
N GLY A 94 31.58 -3.74 16.34
CA GLY A 94 30.63 -4.14 15.29
C GLY A 94 29.25 -4.59 15.79
N PHE A 95 28.93 -4.36 17.08
CA PHE A 95 27.59 -4.59 17.61
C PHE A 95 26.56 -3.66 16.92
N THR A 96 25.59 -4.26 16.22
CA THR A 96 24.59 -3.57 15.39
C THR A 96 23.26 -3.28 16.11
N GLY A 97 23.17 -3.56 17.43
CA GLY A 97 21.95 -3.32 18.21
C GLY A 97 21.03 -4.53 18.34
N ALA A 98 21.50 -5.73 18.03
CA ALA A 98 20.74 -6.95 18.19
C ALA A 98 20.53 -7.29 19.67
N VAL A 99 19.26 -7.38 20.11
CA VAL A 99 18.86 -7.71 21.50
C VAL A 99 17.89 -8.88 21.47
N GLY A 100 18.27 -9.98 22.09
CA GLY A 100 17.46 -11.20 22.07
C GLY A 100 18.28 -12.46 22.30
N GLN A 101 17.77 -13.57 21.80
CA GLN A 101 18.44 -14.85 21.73
C GLN A 101 18.44 -15.32 20.29
N PHE A 102 19.61 -15.45 19.71
CA PHE A 102 19.78 -15.71 18.28
C PHE A 102 20.80 -16.80 18.02
N ASP A 103 20.53 -17.58 17.00
CA ASP A 103 21.45 -18.44 16.28
C ASP A 103 21.89 -17.74 15.00
N PHE A 104 23.15 -17.88 14.65
CA PHE A 104 23.73 -17.28 13.45
C PHE A 104 24.49 -18.33 12.65
N ASP A 105 24.28 -18.35 11.35
CA ASP A 105 24.96 -19.24 10.42
C ASP A 105 25.20 -18.57 9.07
N VAL A 106 26.18 -19.06 8.32
CA VAL A 106 26.45 -18.67 6.94
C VAL A 106 26.45 -19.94 6.08
N ILE A 107 25.60 -19.97 5.08
CA ILE A 107 25.35 -21.13 4.23
C ILE A 107 25.70 -20.77 2.78
N LEU A 108 26.47 -21.65 2.12
CA LEU A 108 26.70 -21.58 0.68
C LEU A 108 25.71 -22.50 -0.02
N ASP A 109 25.20 -22.08 -1.16
CA ASP A 109 24.39 -22.94 -2.05
C ASP A 109 25.26 -23.90 -2.86
N LYS A 110 26.52 -23.50 -3.13
CA LYS A 110 27.52 -24.29 -3.85
C LYS A 110 28.91 -24.04 -3.23
N ASP A 111 29.68 -25.09 -3.10
CA ASP A 111 31.07 -25.07 -2.62
C ASP A 111 32.09 -25.34 -3.75
N ALA A 112 31.60 -25.80 -4.93
CA ALA A 112 32.40 -26.05 -6.12
C ALA A 112 31.68 -25.56 -7.38
N LEU A 113 32.38 -24.78 -8.23
CA LEU A 113 31.81 -24.16 -9.42
C LEU A 113 32.91 -23.80 -10.45
N LYS A 114 32.50 -23.36 -11.63
CA LYS A 114 33.39 -22.80 -12.64
C LYS A 114 33.54 -21.29 -12.49
N ALA A 115 34.63 -20.73 -13.01
CA ALA A 115 34.76 -19.27 -13.09
C ALA A 115 33.61 -18.68 -13.92
N SER A 116 33.16 -17.47 -13.52
CA SER A 116 32.01 -16.76 -14.06
C SER A 116 30.63 -17.38 -13.74
N GLU A 117 30.57 -18.52 -13.06
CA GLU A 117 29.32 -18.97 -12.44
C GLU A 117 29.10 -18.27 -11.09
N SER A 118 27.87 -17.98 -10.74
CA SER A 118 27.51 -17.40 -9.45
C SER A 118 27.23 -18.46 -8.40
N PHE A 119 27.54 -18.16 -7.16
CA PHE A 119 27.06 -18.85 -5.99
C PHE A 119 26.46 -17.88 -4.99
N GLN A 120 25.62 -18.37 -4.09
CA GLN A 120 25.03 -17.55 -3.04
C GLN A 120 25.64 -17.90 -1.68
N ALA A 121 26.00 -16.83 -0.94
CA ALA A 121 26.34 -16.93 0.45
C ALA A 121 25.23 -16.26 1.28
N THR A 122 24.47 -17.06 2.00
CA THR A 122 23.33 -16.61 2.80
C THR A 122 23.72 -16.49 4.27
N LEU A 123 23.72 -15.26 4.79
CA LEU A 123 23.83 -14.99 6.21
C LEU A 123 22.46 -15.11 6.84
N LYS A 124 22.32 -15.96 7.82
CA LYS A 124 21.04 -16.31 8.44
C LYS A 124 21.08 -16.09 9.95
N VAL A 125 20.16 -15.29 10.47
CA VAL A 125 19.89 -15.14 11.90
C VAL A 125 18.50 -15.65 12.19
N LYS A 126 18.40 -16.59 13.12
CA LYS A 126 17.14 -17.14 13.60
C LYS A 126 17.04 -16.94 15.10
N GLY A 127 15.87 -16.60 15.61
CA GLY A 127 15.66 -16.49 17.05
C GLY A 127 14.52 -15.60 17.47
N ASN A 128 14.57 -15.20 18.75
CA ASN A 128 13.59 -14.32 19.37
C ASN A 128 14.26 -13.05 19.88
N GLY A 129 13.75 -11.89 19.45
CA GLY A 129 14.32 -10.59 19.82
C GLY A 129 13.84 -9.47 18.91
N ASN A 130 14.68 -8.48 18.68
CA ASN A 130 14.37 -7.30 17.85
C ASN A 130 14.76 -7.46 16.37
N LEU A 131 14.42 -8.60 15.76
CA LEU A 131 14.87 -9.03 14.42
C LEU A 131 14.77 -7.97 13.31
N LYS A 132 13.78 -7.08 13.37
CA LYS A 132 13.57 -6.01 12.38
C LYS A 132 14.28 -4.69 12.71
N LEU A 133 15.09 -4.64 13.75
CA LEU A 133 15.67 -3.40 14.27
C LEU A 133 17.20 -3.36 14.26
N PHE A 134 17.85 -4.32 13.63
CA PHE A 134 19.30 -4.34 13.41
C PHE A 134 19.60 -4.90 12.02
N ASN A 135 20.77 -4.59 11.51
CA ASN A 135 21.28 -5.12 10.24
C ASN A 135 22.23 -6.28 10.51
N LEU A 136 22.24 -7.25 9.59
CA LEU A 136 23.22 -8.33 9.61
C LEU A 136 24.64 -7.79 9.35
N PRO A 137 25.70 -8.48 9.83
CA PRO A 137 27.06 -8.13 9.50
C PRO A 137 27.30 -8.33 8.00
N LYS A 138 28.19 -7.53 7.43
CA LYS A 138 28.60 -7.72 6.03
C LYS A 138 29.55 -8.90 5.90
N ILE A 139 29.39 -9.66 4.80
CA ILE A 139 30.36 -10.68 4.43
C ILE A 139 31.64 -9.99 3.92
N ASN A 140 32.78 -10.51 4.33
CA ASN A 140 34.06 -10.05 3.83
C ASN A 140 34.66 -11.18 2.98
N VAL A 141 34.89 -10.91 1.72
CA VAL A 141 35.43 -11.90 0.77
C VAL A 141 36.69 -11.33 0.10
N PRO A 142 37.58 -12.19 -0.46
CA PRO A 142 38.71 -11.76 -1.24
C PRO A 142 38.32 -10.85 -2.41
N ASN A 143 39.15 -9.83 -2.71
CA ASN A 143 38.92 -8.86 -3.79
C ASN A 143 38.85 -9.46 -5.20
N THR A 144 39.23 -10.72 -5.34
CA THR A 144 39.12 -11.50 -6.59
C THR A 144 37.74 -12.06 -6.85
N LEU A 145 36.85 -11.94 -5.89
CA LEU A 145 35.43 -12.30 -6.00
C LEU A 145 34.62 -11.03 -6.18
N GLU A 146 33.76 -11.02 -7.17
CA GLU A 146 32.78 -9.95 -7.38
C GLU A 146 31.55 -10.22 -6.50
N VAL A 147 31.20 -9.27 -5.66
CA VAL A 147 30.08 -9.40 -4.70
C VAL A 147 29.02 -8.37 -5.01
N TYR A 148 27.80 -8.83 -5.18
CA TYR A 148 26.63 -7.98 -5.37
C TYR A 148 25.95 -7.66 -4.03
N GLU A 149 25.16 -6.58 -4.00
CA GLU A 149 24.37 -6.24 -2.81
C GLU A 149 23.44 -7.40 -2.45
N PRO A 150 23.27 -7.70 -1.15
CA PRO A 150 22.48 -8.83 -0.73
C PRO A 150 20.98 -8.60 -0.90
N GLU A 151 20.27 -9.66 -1.23
CA GLU A 151 18.82 -9.71 -1.12
C GLU A 151 18.42 -9.98 0.34
N HIS A 152 17.73 -9.01 0.95
CA HIS A 152 17.25 -9.12 2.32
C HIS A 152 15.87 -9.78 2.38
N THR A 153 15.75 -10.84 3.18
CA THR A 153 14.49 -11.56 3.39
C THR A 153 14.15 -11.63 4.88
N GLU A 154 12.90 -11.28 5.22
CA GLU A 154 12.38 -11.35 6.58
C GLU A 154 11.21 -12.34 6.68
N ASN A 155 11.35 -13.34 7.53
CA ASN A 155 10.26 -14.24 7.92
C ASN A 155 10.06 -14.16 9.44
N VAL A 156 9.45 -13.06 9.88
CA VAL A 156 9.32 -12.71 11.29
C VAL A 156 7.85 -12.66 11.68
N LYS A 157 7.50 -13.43 12.71
CA LYS A 157 6.18 -13.41 13.36
C LYS A 157 6.26 -12.60 14.64
N ILE A 158 5.23 -11.83 14.92
CA ILE A 158 5.13 -11.01 16.12
C ILE A 158 4.07 -11.60 17.02
N ASN A 159 4.45 -11.89 18.26
CA ASN A 159 3.57 -12.44 19.28
C ASN A 159 3.79 -11.71 20.63
N LEU A 160 3.13 -12.14 21.69
CA LEU A 160 3.27 -11.50 23.02
C LEU A 160 4.67 -11.63 23.65
N SER A 161 5.44 -12.62 23.22
CA SER A 161 6.84 -12.81 23.67
C SER A 161 7.84 -12.00 22.88
N GLY A 162 7.40 -11.30 21.82
CA GLY A 162 8.24 -10.49 20.96
C GLY A 162 8.22 -10.94 19.51
N MET A 163 9.24 -10.56 18.76
CA MET A 163 9.48 -11.04 17.40
C MET A 163 10.20 -12.37 17.45
N ASP A 164 9.72 -13.32 16.67
CA ASP A 164 10.30 -14.64 16.50
C ASP A 164 10.36 -15.00 15.03
N GLY A 165 11.46 -15.52 14.55
CA GLY A 165 11.60 -15.86 13.14
C GLY A 165 13.03 -15.88 12.65
N THR A 166 13.17 -15.55 11.38
CA THR A 166 14.44 -15.58 10.65
C THR A 166 14.57 -14.34 9.78
N ILE A 167 15.77 -13.79 9.73
CA ILE A 167 16.20 -12.78 8.76
C ILE A 167 17.42 -13.30 8.02
N GLU A 168 17.49 -13.05 6.73
CA GLU A 168 18.52 -13.57 5.84
C GLU A 168 19.00 -12.48 4.88
N ASP A 169 20.32 -12.44 4.66
CA ASP A 169 20.96 -11.62 3.63
C ASP A 169 21.68 -12.57 2.67
N ALA A 170 21.16 -12.70 1.45
CA ALA A 170 21.71 -13.56 0.40
C ALA A 170 22.61 -12.76 -0.53
N TYR A 171 23.92 -12.96 -0.45
CA TYR A 171 24.92 -12.36 -1.31
C TYR A 171 25.14 -13.20 -2.55
N THR A 172 25.01 -12.63 -3.73
CA THR A 172 25.43 -13.26 -4.98
C THR A 172 26.90 -12.93 -5.21
N ILE A 173 27.72 -13.96 -5.40
CA ILE A 173 29.17 -13.85 -5.52
C ILE A 173 29.62 -14.56 -6.82
N VAL A 174 30.49 -13.92 -7.59
CA VAL A 174 31.00 -14.43 -8.87
C VAL A 174 32.53 -14.47 -8.85
N PRO A 175 33.16 -15.65 -8.89
CA PRO A 175 34.61 -15.78 -9.05
C PRO A 175 35.00 -15.55 -10.51
N GLN A 176 36.07 -14.78 -10.71
CA GLN A 176 36.60 -14.48 -12.05
C GLN A 176 37.67 -15.44 -12.51
N TYR A 177 38.38 -16.11 -11.57
CA TYR A 177 39.52 -16.94 -11.83
C TYR A 177 39.39 -18.33 -11.18
N GLN A 178 40.08 -19.31 -11.73
CA GLN A 178 40.25 -20.62 -11.10
C GLN A 178 41.05 -20.49 -9.82
N GLY A 179 40.65 -21.21 -8.76
CA GLY A 179 41.36 -21.19 -7.48
C GLY A 179 40.49 -21.59 -6.32
N LYS A 180 41.11 -21.66 -5.15
CA LYS A 180 40.43 -21.93 -3.87
C LYS A 180 40.27 -20.64 -3.10
N TYR A 181 39.03 -20.29 -2.79
CA TYR A 181 38.68 -19.04 -2.17
C TYR A 181 38.16 -19.28 -0.75
N PRO A 182 39.00 -19.03 0.27
CA PRO A 182 38.54 -19.08 1.65
C PRO A 182 37.62 -17.88 1.92
N ILE A 183 36.45 -18.13 2.46
CA ILE A 183 35.52 -17.12 2.97
C ILE A 183 35.73 -17.03 4.48
N PRO A 184 36.27 -15.91 4.98
CA PRO A 184 36.53 -15.74 6.39
C PRO A 184 35.26 -15.85 7.21
N PRO A 185 35.32 -16.41 8.45
CA PRO A 185 34.18 -16.52 9.32
C PRO A 185 33.61 -15.14 9.66
N VAL A 186 32.30 -15.01 9.53
CA VAL A 186 31.55 -13.80 9.87
C VAL A 186 31.17 -13.85 11.34
N GLN A 187 31.39 -12.76 12.07
CA GLN A 187 31.03 -12.65 13.47
C GLN A 187 29.75 -11.82 13.63
N PHE A 188 28.76 -12.41 14.29
CA PHE A 188 27.54 -11.75 14.72
C PHE A 188 27.51 -11.61 16.25
N SER A 189 27.19 -10.41 16.74
CA SER A 189 27.16 -10.12 18.18
C SER A 189 25.81 -9.58 18.60
N TYR A 190 25.28 -10.06 19.71
CA TYR A 190 24.01 -9.65 20.26
C TYR A 190 24.04 -9.54 21.78
N PHE A 191 23.12 -8.77 22.35
CA PHE A 191 22.91 -8.69 23.79
C PHE A 191 21.79 -9.65 24.22
N ASP A 192 22.09 -10.57 25.12
CA ASP A 192 21.10 -11.50 25.69
C ASP A 192 20.50 -10.88 26.97
N PRO A 193 19.22 -10.48 26.95
CA PRO A 193 18.58 -9.82 28.09
C PRO A 193 18.36 -10.77 29.29
N LYS A 194 18.38 -12.09 29.09
CA LYS A 194 18.24 -13.08 30.17
C LYS A 194 19.52 -13.18 30.98
N THR A 195 20.66 -13.28 30.29
CA THR A 195 21.97 -13.39 30.94
C THR A 195 22.58 -12.01 31.22
N LYS A 196 22.01 -10.94 30.65
CA LYS A 196 22.50 -9.55 30.71
C LYS A 196 23.94 -9.40 30.22
N ASN A 197 24.32 -10.21 29.26
CA ASN A 197 25.65 -10.23 28.69
C ASN A 197 25.60 -10.16 27.16
N TYR A 198 26.69 -9.65 26.58
CA TYR A 198 26.90 -9.76 25.14
C TYR A 198 27.37 -11.16 24.80
N LYS A 199 26.88 -11.68 23.68
CA LYS A 199 27.30 -12.95 23.08
C LYS A 199 27.75 -12.68 21.66
N SER A 200 28.81 -13.39 21.23
CA SER A 200 29.30 -13.34 19.87
C SER A 200 29.34 -14.76 19.32
N VAL A 201 28.71 -14.94 18.17
CA VAL A 201 28.68 -16.19 17.41
C VAL A 201 29.48 -15.99 16.13
N ARG A 202 30.30 -16.97 15.76
CA ARG A 202 31.05 -17.00 14.52
C ARG A 202 30.50 -18.07 13.60
N SER A 203 30.45 -17.80 12.30
CA SER A 203 30.20 -18.83 11.30
C SER A 203 31.40 -19.78 11.21
N GLN A 204 31.20 -20.89 10.54
CA GLN A 204 32.28 -21.78 10.18
C GLN A 204 33.17 -21.14 9.11
N ASP A 205 34.41 -21.66 9.00
CA ASP A 205 35.27 -21.35 7.89
C ASP A 205 34.72 -22.04 6.63
N LEU A 206 34.50 -21.29 5.57
CA LEU A 206 33.97 -21.79 4.31
C LEU A 206 35.01 -21.70 3.22
N LEU A 207 35.04 -22.68 2.33
CA LEU A 207 35.94 -22.75 1.18
C LEU A 207 35.13 -22.95 -0.08
N VAL A 208 35.38 -22.14 -1.08
CA VAL A 208 34.80 -22.29 -2.43
C VAL A 208 35.91 -22.74 -3.38
N ASP A 209 35.70 -23.84 -4.09
CA ASP A 209 36.64 -24.42 -5.07
C ASP A 209 36.18 -24.10 -6.49
N VAL A 210 36.90 -23.21 -7.15
CA VAL A 210 36.67 -22.88 -8.57
C VAL A 210 37.60 -23.74 -9.40
N PHE A 211 37.06 -24.87 -9.92
CA PHE A 211 37.86 -25.92 -10.53
C PHE A 211 38.16 -25.69 -12.00
N GLU A 212 37.49 -24.78 -12.70
CA GLU A 212 37.70 -24.50 -14.13
C GLU A 212 37.59 -23.01 -14.40
N GLY A 213 38.52 -22.44 -15.14
CA GLY A 213 38.51 -21.03 -15.53
C GLY A 213 39.88 -20.51 -15.89
N PRO A 214 39.99 -19.22 -16.22
CA PRO A 214 41.29 -18.57 -16.41
C PRO A 214 42.10 -18.59 -15.10
N VAL A 215 43.36 -18.85 -15.19
CA VAL A 215 44.30 -18.80 -14.05
C VAL A 215 44.68 -17.34 -13.85
N ALA A 216 44.64 -16.84 -12.60
CA ALA A 216 45.17 -15.52 -12.26
C ALA A 216 46.67 -15.52 -12.56
N GLY A 217 47.09 -15.03 -13.73
CA GLY A 217 48.48 -14.95 -14.11
C GLY A 217 49.21 -13.92 -13.30
N ASN A 218 50.42 -14.24 -12.79
CA ASN A 218 51.43 -13.31 -12.44
C ASN A 218 51.74 -12.46 -13.68
N SER A 219 51.12 -11.34 -13.86
CA SER A 219 51.54 -10.35 -14.86
C SER A 219 52.78 -9.62 -14.37
N ARG A 220 53.91 -10.37 -14.40
CA ARG A 220 55.21 -9.81 -14.65
C ARG A 220 55.55 -10.11 -16.07
N ASP A 221 55.66 -9.05 -16.84
CA ASP A 221 56.11 -8.94 -18.22
C ASP A 221 55.05 -9.07 -19.32
N GLU A 222 55.05 -7.99 -19.97
CA GLU A 222 54.77 -7.63 -21.34
C GLU A 222 53.54 -6.70 -21.50
N SER A 223 53.91 -5.41 -21.64
CA SER A 223 53.18 -4.46 -22.46
C SER A 223 52.94 -5.04 -23.86
N LYS A 224 51.96 -5.90 -24.00
CA LYS A 224 51.34 -6.21 -25.29
C LYS A 224 49.98 -5.54 -25.36
N SER A 225 49.98 -4.52 -26.20
CA SER A 225 48.85 -3.94 -26.89
C SER A 225 47.61 -4.83 -26.76
N LEU A 226 46.52 -4.29 -26.22
CA LEU A 226 45.19 -4.85 -26.30
C LEU A 226 44.80 -5.10 -27.77
N THR A 227 45.29 -6.19 -28.33
CA THR A 227 44.76 -6.73 -29.57
C THR A 227 43.42 -7.31 -29.17
N LYS A 228 42.32 -6.64 -29.53
CA LYS A 228 40.97 -7.21 -29.51
C LYS A 228 41.04 -8.61 -30.05
N GLN A 229 40.84 -9.64 -29.20
CA GLN A 229 40.52 -10.98 -29.68
C GLN A 229 39.23 -10.85 -30.48
N LEU A 230 39.35 -11.00 -31.79
CA LEU A 230 38.21 -11.24 -32.66
C LEU A 230 37.60 -12.56 -32.20
N VAL A 231 36.48 -12.51 -31.51
CA VAL A 231 35.66 -13.68 -31.23
C VAL A 231 35.13 -14.15 -32.57
N ASP A 232 35.61 -15.30 -33.01
CA ASP A 232 35.13 -15.96 -34.24
C ASP A 232 33.69 -16.41 -34.00
N THR A 233 32.75 -15.65 -34.54
CA THR A 233 31.31 -15.87 -34.37
C THR A 233 30.84 -16.91 -35.35
N ALA A 234 31.05 -18.19 -35.02
CA ALA A 234 30.47 -19.32 -35.77
C ALA A 234 29.03 -19.65 -35.32
N ASP A 235 28.47 -18.96 -34.32
CA ASP A 235 27.09 -19.18 -33.87
C ASP A 235 26.25 -17.92 -33.94
N THR A 236 25.21 -17.99 -34.75
CA THR A 236 24.28 -16.89 -35.14
C THR A 236 23.27 -16.49 -34.05
N THR A 237 23.51 -16.81 -32.79
CA THR A 237 22.55 -16.61 -31.71
C THR A 237 22.74 -15.31 -30.88
N PHE A 238 23.83 -14.57 -31.08
CA PHE A 238 24.03 -13.28 -30.38
C PHE A 238 23.93 -12.12 -31.37
N SER A 239 22.90 -11.30 -31.21
CA SER A 239 22.81 -10.01 -31.90
C SER A 239 23.85 -9.06 -31.31
N PHE A 240 24.74 -8.53 -32.18
CA PHE A 240 25.74 -7.53 -31.75
C PHE A 240 25.10 -6.30 -31.17
N ILE A 241 25.63 -5.81 -30.08
CA ILE A 241 25.32 -4.47 -29.56
C ILE A 241 25.84 -3.46 -30.59
N ILE A 242 24.93 -2.73 -31.24
CA ILE A 242 25.28 -1.69 -32.19
C ILE A 242 25.95 -0.53 -31.44
N LEU A 243 27.27 -0.42 -31.53
CA LEU A 243 28.06 0.61 -30.86
C LEU A 243 27.86 2.03 -31.41
N ASN A 244 27.29 2.14 -32.62
CA ASN A 244 27.01 3.40 -33.30
C ASN A 244 25.50 3.68 -33.39
N THR A 245 24.80 3.58 -32.29
CA THR A 245 23.41 3.99 -32.22
C THR A 245 23.34 5.49 -32.02
N LYS A 246 22.72 6.20 -32.98
CA LYS A 246 22.31 7.59 -32.77
C LYS A 246 21.20 7.58 -31.72
N LEU A 247 21.56 7.91 -30.49
CA LEU A 247 20.61 8.10 -29.41
C LEU A 247 19.75 9.29 -29.78
N SER A 248 18.49 9.07 -30.13
CA SER A 248 17.50 10.12 -30.18
C SER A 248 17.04 10.40 -28.75
N PRO A 249 16.96 11.66 -28.32
CA PRO A 249 16.42 11.98 -27.01
C PRO A 249 14.98 11.46 -26.96
N ILE A 250 14.65 10.68 -25.93
CA ILE A 250 13.27 10.34 -25.63
C ILE A 250 12.62 11.65 -25.16
N ASN A 251 12.12 12.43 -26.11
CA ASN A 251 11.21 13.52 -25.82
C ASN A 251 9.90 12.90 -25.34
N THR A 252 9.89 12.42 -24.13
CA THR A 252 8.65 12.24 -23.40
C THR A 252 8.14 13.63 -23.06
N THR A 253 7.49 14.29 -24.03
CA THR A 253 6.64 15.42 -23.68
C THR A 253 5.66 14.86 -22.66
N ALA A 254 5.82 15.30 -21.40
CA ALA A 254 4.92 14.88 -20.34
C ALA A 254 3.49 15.04 -20.86
N PHE A 255 2.68 14.00 -20.74
CA PHE A 255 1.29 13.95 -21.23
C PHE A 255 0.53 15.25 -20.94
N TRP A 256 0.79 15.88 -19.79
CA TRP A 256 0.25 17.15 -19.30
C TRP A 256 0.59 18.37 -20.19
N LYS A 257 1.67 18.31 -20.98
CA LYS A 257 2.07 19.38 -21.92
C LYS A 257 1.57 19.13 -23.35
N SER A 258 0.89 18.01 -23.59
CA SER A 258 0.32 17.68 -24.90
C SER A 258 -0.94 18.50 -25.16
N THR A 259 -1.07 19.02 -26.38
CA THR A 259 -2.32 19.65 -26.86
C THR A 259 -3.50 18.69 -26.76
N LEU A 260 -3.27 17.40 -26.88
CA LEU A 260 -4.27 16.34 -26.78
C LEU A 260 -4.84 16.23 -25.35
N PHE A 261 -4.03 16.45 -24.30
CA PHE A 261 -4.51 16.51 -22.93
C PHE A 261 -5.49 17.67 -22.72
N TRP A 262 -5.13 18.86 -23.16
CA TRP A 262 -5.94 20.05 -22.98
C TRP A 262 -7.22 20.03 -23.82
N SER A 263 -7.17 19.45 -25.03
CA SER A 263 -8.36 19.26 -25.85
C SER A 263 -9.34 18.27 -25.25
N LEU A 264 -8.83 17.16 -24.67
CA LEU A 264 -9.66 16.15 -24.00
C LEU A 264 -10.29 16.69 -22.71
N LEU A 265 -9.55 17.54 -21.98
CA LEU A 265 -10.05 18.21 -20.78
C LEU A 265 -11.11 19.28 -21.09
N GLY A 266 -10.93 20.03 -22.19
CA GLY A 266 -11.86 21.08 -22.62
C GLY A 266 -13.14 20.55 -23.27
N LEU A 267 -13.09 19.37 -23.88
CA LEU A 267 -14.21 18.76 -24.60
C LEU A 267 -15.47 18.56 -23.76
N PRO A 268 -15.43 17.99 -22.55
CA PRO A 268 -16.63 17.83 -21.71
C PRO A 268 -17.22 19.19 -21.28
N ILE A 269 -16.38 20.19 -21.04
CA ILE A 269 -16.83 21.53 -20.66
C ILE A 269 -17.56 22.18 -21.86
N MET A 270 -17.02 22.04 -23.06
CA MET A 270 -17.63 22.54 -24.28
C MET A 270 -18.96 21.82 -24.58
N LEU A 271 -19.03 20.48 -24.37
CA LEU A 271 -20.27 19.72 -24.54
C LEU A 271 -21.34 20.13 -23.53
N MET A 272 -20.94 20.38 -22.26
CA MET A 272 -21.86 20.87 -21.23
C MET A 272 -22.44 22.25 -21.61
N PHE A 273 -21.60 23.14 -22.11
CA PHE A 273 -22.05 24.46 -22.55
C PHE A 273 -22.97 24.38 -23.77
N LEU A 274 -22.66 23.51 -24.73
CA LEU A 274 -23.51 23.25 -25.90
C LEU A 274 -24.85 22.62 -25.48
N ALA A 275 -24.86 21.67 -24.55
CA ALA A 275 -26.09 21.10 -24.02
C ALA A 275 -26.95 22.13 -23.29
N PHE A 276 -26.35 23.07 -22.59
CA PHE A 276 -27.06 24.17 -21.93
C PHE A 276 -27.70 25.12 -22.98
N LEU A 277 -26.97 25.48 -24.04
CA LEU A 277 -27.52 26.29 -25.13
C LEU A 277 -28.66 25.59 -25.86
N LEU A 278 -28.49 24.27 -26.14
CA LEU A 278 -29.56 23.48 -26.79
C LEU A 278 -30.80 23.39 -25.90
N LYS A 279 -30.62 23.18 -24.58
CA LYS A 279 -31.73 23.17 -23.64
C LYS A 279 -32.49 24.51 -23.63
N ARG A 280 -31.75 25.62 -23.62
CA ARG A 280 -32.33 26.96 -23.70
C ARG A 280 -33.13 27.15 -24.99
N PHE A 281 -32.56 26.75 -26.12
CA PHE A 281 -33.22 26.83 -27.43
C PHE A 281 -34.48 25.96 -27.55
N ILE A 282 -34.46 24.78 -26.93
CA ILE A 282 -35.61 23.86 -26.90
C ILE A 282 -36.72 24.38 -25.97
N LEU A 283 -36.33 25.02 -24.84
CA LEU A 283 -37.30 25.61 -23.91
C LEU A 283 -38.00 26.82 -24.53
N GLU A 284 -37.26 27.72 -25.23
CA GLU A 284 -37.83 28.85 -25.94
C GLU A 284 -38.82 28.40 -27.03
N ARG A 285 -38.51 27.32 -27.77
CA ARG A 285 -39.46 26.73 -28.75
C ARG A 285 -40.69 26.11 -28.12
N LYS A 286 -40.60 25.56 -26.91
CA LYS A 286 -41.75 24.99 -26.19
C LYS A 286 -42.71 26.08 -25.67
N GLU A 287 -42.16 27.20 -25.18
CA GLU A 287 -42.99 28.33 -24.75
C GLU A 287 -43.78 28.93 -25.94
N ASP A 288 -43.14 29.06 -27.10
CA ASP A 288 -43.81 29.53 -28.33
C ASP A 288 -44.94 28.57 -28.78
N SER A 289 -44.74 27.26 -28.62
CA SER A 289 -45.77 26.27 -28.99
C SER A 289 -47.01 26.29 -28.08
N VAL A 290 -46.83 26.56 -26.79
CA VAL A 290 -47.92 26.68 -25.82
C VAL A 290 -48.69 27.98 -26.04
N SER A 291 -47.96 29.08 -26.28
CA SER A 291 -48.59 30.38 -26.56
C SER A 291 -49.33 30.41 -27.90
N SER A 292 -48.86 29.66 -28.90
CA SER A 292 -49.53 29.55 -30.21
C SER A 292 -50.86 28.78 -30.11
N LYS A 293 -50.88 27.67 -29.39
CA LYS A 293 -52.09 26.89 -29.12
C LYS A 293 -53.12 27.69 -28.33
N GLN A 294 -52.69 28.45 -27.35
CA GLN A 294 -53.57 29.28 -26.56
C GLN A 294 -54.20 30.43 -27.36
N ARG A 295 -53.43 31.05 -28.28
CA ARG A 295 -53.91 32.07 -29.22
C ARG A 295 -54.90 31.47 -30.24
N GLU A 296 -54.67 30.27 -30.73
CA GLU A 296 -55.51 29.57 -31.65
C GLU A 296 -56.88 29.19 -30.98
N ALA A 297 -56.83 28.65 -29.76
CA ALA A 297 -58.02 28.40 -28.97
C ALA A 297 -58.86 29.64 -28.70
N GLN A 298 -58.20 30.78 -28.37
CA GLN A 298 -58.91 32.07 -28.20
C GLN A 298 -59.54 32.58 -29.48
N ARG A 299 -58.84 32.39 -30.62
CA ARG A 299 -59.34 32.82 -31.91
C ARG A 299 -60.57 31.99 -32.36
N LEU A 300 -60.55 30.69 -32.14
CA LEU A 300 -61.64 29.80 -32.37
C LEU A 300 -62.83 30.09 -31.45
N ALA A 301 -62.61 30.31 -30.17
CA ALA A 301 -63.61 30.72 -29.21
C ALA A 301 -64.32 32.02 -29.64
N LYS A 302 -63.53 33.05 -30.03
CA LYS A 302 -64.06 34.31 -30.47
C LYS A 302 -64.90 34.16 -31.75
N LYS A 303 -64.49 33.33 -32.69
CA LYS A 303 -65.20 33.06 -33.96
C LYS A 303 -66.56 32.37 -33.71
N TYR A 304 -66.58 31.32 -32.90
CA TYR A 304 -67.83 30.55 -32.65
C TYR A 304 -68.79 31.29 -31.72
N LEU A 305 -68.25 32.01 -30.67
CA LEU A 305 -69.07 32.86 -29.83
C LEU A 305 -69.69 34.04 -30.60
N SER A 306 -68.98 34.57 -31.59
CA SER A 306 -69.58 35.64 -32.43
C SER A 306 -70.75 35.13 -33.32
N SER A 307 -70.67 33.87 -33.72
CA SER A 307 -71.78 33.24 -34.46
C SER A 307 -73.01 32.96 -33.56
N ALA A 308 -72.80 32.53 -32.32
CA ALA A 308 -73.88 32.40 -31.32
C ALA A 308 -74.46 33.78 -30.96
N LYS A 309 -73.66 34.81 -30.87
CA LYS A 309 -74.13 36.17 -30.57
C LYS A 309 -75.03 36.75 -31.70
N LYS A 310 -74.79 36.37 -32.97
CA LYS A 310 -75.56 36.81 -34.10
C LYS A 310 -76.91 36.08 -34.21
N ALA A 311 -77.04 34.91 -33.62
CA ALA A 311 -78.26 34.11 -33.60
C ALA A 311 -79.10 34.29 -32.29
N PHE A 312 -78.90 35.38 -31.58
CA PHE A 312 -79.50 35.63 -30.24
C PHE A 312 -80.99 35.80 -30.28
N GLU A 313 -81.61 36.14 -31.43
CA GLU A 313 -83.02 36.35 -31.57
C GLU A 313 -83.80 35.03 -31.79
N ASP A 314 -83.18 33.91 -32.18
CA ASP A 314 -83.78 32.61 -32.39
C ASP A 314 -83.21 31.61 -31.39
N GLN A 315 -84.06 31.21 -30.42
CA GLN A 315 -83.69 30.43 -29.28
C GLN A 315 -83.13 29.04 -29.65
N VAL A 316 -83.61 28.36 -30.66
CA VAL A 316 -83.14 27.06 -31.11
C VAL A 316 -81.78 27.15 -31.81
N VAL A 317 -81.62 28.11 -32.71
CA VAL A 317 -80.37 28.36 -33.48
C VAL A 317 -79.24 28.86 -32.55
N PHE A 318 -79.62 29.57 -31.50
CA PHE A 318 -78.62 30.04 -30.47
C PHE A 318 -78.06 28.90 -29.70
N TYR A 319 -78.89 27.95 -29.20
CA TYR A 319 -78.40 26.83 -28.44
C TYR A 319 -77.57 25.86 -29.30
N GLU A 320 -77.94 25.57 -30.55
CA GLU A 320 -77.11 24.81 -31.47
C GLU A 320 -75.70 25.48 -31.74
N ALA A 321 -75.71 26.74 -31.93
CA ALA A 321 -74.46 27.49 -32.15
C ALA A 321 -73.60 27.54 -30.92
N LEU A 322 -74.17 27.64 -29.71
CA LEU A 322 -73.51 27.58 -28.42
C LEU A 322 -72.93 26.21 -28.15
N GLU A 323 -73.69 25.15 -28.41
CA GLU A 323 -73.24 23.77 -28.25
C GLU A 323 -72.04 23.47 -29.18
N ARG A 324 -72.10 23.87 -30.43
CA ARG A 324 -70.98 23.76 -31.39
C ARG A 324 -69.75 24.56 -30.92
N ALA A 325 -69.95 25.75 -30.37
CA ALA A 325 -68.86 26.57 -29.87
C ALA A 325 -68.19 25.89 -28.67
N LEU A 326 -68.95 25.35 -27.73
CA LEU A 326 -68.45 24.65 -26.53
C LEU A 326 -67.75 23.33 -26.90
N HIS A 327 -68.35 22.56 -27.82
CA HIS A 327 -67.75 21.29 -28.26
C HIS A 327 -66.40 21.52 -28.96
N ASN A 328 -66.32 22.49 -29.83
CA ASN A 328 -65.06 22.80 -30.52
C ASN A 328 -64.00 23.45 -29.62
N TYR A 329 -64.41 24.17 -28.57
CA TYR A 329 -63.51 24.73 -27.57
C TYR A 329 -62.90 23.64 -26.67
N LEU A 330 -63.71 22.66 -26.29
CA LEU A 330 -63.25 21.53 -25.44
C LEU A 330 -62.42 20.48 -26.21
N LYS A 331 -62.54 20.46 -27.55
CA LYS A 331 -61.79 19.54 -28.41
C LYS A 331 -60.46 20.14 -28.91
N ALA A 332 -60.25 21.45 -28.84
CA ALA A 332 -59.04 22.16 -29.27
C ALA A 332 -58.05 22.25 -28.09
#